data_61bbb0eb08b6a50dd94c35c6c6f192e5
#
_entry.id   61bbb0eb08b6a50dd94c35c6c6f192e5
#
_cell.length_a   1.000
_cell.length_b   1.000
_cell.length_c   1.000
_cell.angle_alpha   90.00
_cell.angle_beta   90.00
_cell.angle_gamma   90.00
#
_symmetry.space_group_name_H-M   'P 1'
#
loop_
_entity.id
_entity.type
_entity.pdbx_description
1 polymer ?
#
loop_
_entity_poly.entity_id
_entity_poly.type
_entity_poly.pdbx_seq_one_letter_code
_entity_poly.pdbx_strand_id
1 'polypeptide(L)' 'MKSFESLAHEAYDQFQQALDKSPTETPAWEALSQRTREAWIAATRKVAEQIHQMY' A
#
# COMPACT_ATOMS: atom_id res chain seq x y z
N MET A 1 -0.54 -17.54 0.46
CA MET A 1 -0.89 -16.35 -0.36
C MET A 1 -1.08 -15.15 0.55
N LYS A 2 -0.54 -14.00 0.15
CA LYS A 2 -0.68 -12.78 0.96
C LYS A 2 -2.07 -12.18 0.78
N SER A 3 -2.59 -11.59 1.85
CA SER A 3 -3.84 -10.87 1.76
C SER A 3 -3.62 -9.53 1.04
N PHE A 4 -4.71 -8.92 0.58
CA PHE A 4 -4.61 -7.59 -0.01
C PHE A 4 -4.11 -6.57 1.00
N GLU A 5 -4.45 -6.74 2.28
CA GLU A 5 -3.93 -5.85 3.32
C GLU A 5 -2.41 -5.97 3.42
N SER A 6 -1.89 -7.18 3.38
CA SER A 6 -0.45 -7.40 3.44
C SER A 6 0.25 -6.80 2.23
N LEU A 7 -0.33 -6.99 1.04
CA LEU A 7 0.23 -6.41 -0.18
C LEU A 7 0.16 -4.89 -0.16
N ALA A 8 -0.92 -4.33 0.37
CA ALA A 8 -1.05 -2.88 0.50
C ALA A 8 -0.02 -2.31 1.46
N HIS A 9 0.26 -3.03 2.55
CA HIS A 9 1.29 -2.62 3.50
C HIS A 9 2.66 -2.57 2.82
N GLU A 10 2.99 -3.60 2.07
CA GLU A 10 4.25 -3.61 1.33
C GLU A 10 4.32 -2.50 0.30
N ALA A 11 3.22 -2.24 -0.40
CA ALA A 11 3.16 -1.16 -1.37
C ALA A 11 3.39 0.20 -0.70
N TYR A 12 2.80 0.39 0.48
CA TYR A 12 2.98 1.63 1.23
C TYR A 12 4.44 1.80 1.66
N ASP A 13 5.06 0.72 2.12
CA ASP A 13 6.47 0.77 2.51
C ASP A 13 7.36 1.15 1.32
N GLN A 14 7.08 0.59 0.15
CA GLN A 14 7.82 0.94 -1.06
C GLN A 14 7.58 2.39 -1.46
N PHE A 15 6.36 2.86 -1.30
CA PHE A 15 6.03 4.25 -1.58
C PHE A 15 6.86 5.19 -0.71
N GLN A 16 7.00 4.89 0.58
CA GLN A 16 7.81 5.68 1.48
C GLN A 16 9.28 5.68 1.08
N GLN A 17 9.79 4.52 0.70
CA GLN A 17 11.17 4.39 0.27
C GLN A 17 11.42 5.16 -1.02
N ALA A 18 10.49 5.10 -1.95
CA ALA A 18 10.62 5.79 -3.23
C ALA A 18 10.62 7.31 -3.07
N LEU A 19 9.93 7.81 -2.06
CA LEU A 19 9.92 9.24 -1.77
C LEU A 19 11.23 9.73 -1.16
N ASP A 20 12.03 8.81 -0.66
CA ASP A 20 13.32 9.14 -0.01
C ASP A 20 13.13 10.17 1.11
N LYS A 21 12.07 10.03 1.87
CA LYS A 21 11.77 10.91 2.99
C LYS A 21 12.08 10.22 4.31
N SER A 22 12.39 11.01 5.33
CA SER A 22 12.64 10.45 6.64
C SER A 22 11.35 9.86 7.22
N PRO A 23 11.47 8.86 8.10
CA PRO A 23 10.30 8.26 8.73
C PRO A 23 9.44 9.25 9.53
N THR A 24 10.00 10.41 9.89
CA THR A 24 9.26 11.42 10.62
C THR A 24 8.32 12.24 9.74
N GLU A 25 8.48 12.18 8.42
CA GLU A 25 7.65 12.95 7.48
C GLU A 25 6.41 12.19 7.04
N THR A 26 6.45 10.87 7.08
CA THR A 26 5.30 10.04 6.74
C THR A 26 5.05 9.05 7.86
N PRO A 27 3.78 8.85 8.24
CA PRO A 27 3.47 7.91 9.32
C PRO A 27 3.71 6.47 8.88
N ALA A 28 3.99 5.61 9.87
CA ALA A 28 4.07 4.18 9.61
C ALA A 28 2.68 3.66 9.26
N TRP A 29 2.63 2.48 8.65
CA TRP A 29 1.36 1.86 8.25
C TRP A 29 0.38 1.79 9.42
N GLU A 30 0.87 1.38 10.59
CA GLU A 30 0.04 1.23 11.78
C GLU A 30 -0.50 2.56 12.30
N ALA A 31 0.15 3.66 11.96
CA ALA A 31 -0.29 4.99 12.37
C ALA A 31 -1.30 5.60 11.41
N LEU A 32 -1.51 4.98 10.26
CA LEU A 32 -2.49 5.46 9.29
C LEU A 32 -3.90 5.26 9.83
N SER A 33 -4.80 6.16 9.46
CA SER A 33 -6.21 5.96 9.78
C SER A 33 -6.73 4.74 9.03
N GLN A 34 -7.79 4.13 9.55
CA GLN A 34 -8.40 3.00 8.89
C GLN A 34 -8.82 3.36 7.47
N ARG A 35 -9.35 4.56 7.29
CA ARG A 35 -9.79 5.03 5.98
C ARG A 35 -8.63 5.07 4.97
N THR A 36 -7.47 5.54 5.41
CA THR A 36 -6.30 5.60 4.54
C THR A 36 -5.80 4.21 4.20
N ARG A 37 -5.77 3.32 5.19
CA ARG A 37 -5.36 1.92 4.93
C ARG A 37 -6.32 1.24 3.96
N GLU A 38 -7.61 1.46 4.11
CA GLU A 38 -8.60 0.89 3.20
C GLU A 38 -8.43 1.42 1.78
N ALA A 39 -8.06 2.69 1.65
CA ALA A 39 -7.79 3.27 0.33
C ALA A 39 -6.58 2.58 -0.33
N TRP A 40 -5.53 2.29 0.45
CA TRP A 40 -4.37 1.57 -0.05
C TRP A 40 -4.73 0.14 -0.47
N ILE A 41 -5.58 -0.52 0.32
CA ILE A 41 -6.04 -1.86 0.00
C ILE A 41 -6.85 -1.86 -1.29
N ALA A 42 -7.73 -0.88 -1.47
CA ALA A 42 -8.53 -0.76 -2.68
C ALA A 42 -7.64 -0.50 -3.91
N ALA A 43 -6.64 0.36 -3.77
CA ALA A 43 -5.71 0.63 -4.86
C ALA A 43 -4.91 -0.62 -5.22
N THR A 44 -4.47 -1.37 -4.21
CA THR A 44 -3.73 -2.61 -4.43
C THR A 44 -4.58 -3.64 -5.16
N ARG A 45 -5.84 -3.75 -4.77
CA ARG A 45 -6.77 -4.66 -5.44
C ARG A 45 -6.95 -4.29 -6.91
N LYS A 46 -7.07 -3.00 -7.19
CA LYS A 46 -7.25 -2.53 -8.55
C LYS A 46 -6.04 -2.87 -9.43
N VAL A 47 -4.85 -2.64 -8.89
CA VAL A 47 -3.62 -2.98 -9.60
C VAL A 47 -3.55 -4.48 -9.87
N ALA A 48 -3.88 -5.29 -8.88
CA ALA A 48 -3.87 -6.75 -9.03
C ALA A 48 -4.84 -7.21 -10.10
N GLU A 49 -6.02 -6.60 -10.16
CA GLU A 49 -7.00 -6.92 -11.19
C GLU A 49 -6.48 -6.59 -12.59
N GLN A 50 -5.82 -5.45 -12.73
CA GLN A 50 -5.26 -5.05 -14.02
C GLN A 50 -4.16 -6.01 -14.47
N ILE A 51 -3.30 -6.42 -13.56
CA ILE A 51 -2.24 -7.37 -13.88
C ILE A 51 -2.85 -8.70 -14.31
N HIS A 52 -3.88 -9.15 -13.61
CA HIS A 52 -4.55 -10.40 -13.93
C HIS A 52 -5.14 -10.37 -15.35
N GLN A 53 -5.67 -9.22 -15.75
CA GLN A 53 -6.26 -9.07 -17.08
C GLN A 53 -5.22 -8.99 -18.20
N MET A 54 -3.98 -8.66 -17.85
CA MET A 54 -2.90 -8.59 -18.83
C MET A 54 -2.34 -9.95 -19.20
N TYR A 55 -2.58 -10.95 -18.39
CA TYR A 55 -2.14 -12.31 -18.61
C TYR A 55 -3.34 -13.23 -18.79
#